data_955d2a6088ed12918205796d21d2bb12
#
_entry.id   955d2a6088ed12918205796d21d2bb12
#
_cell.length_a   1.000
_cell.length_b   1.000
_cell.length_c   1.000
_cell.angle_alpha   90.00
_cell.angle_beta   90.00
_cell.angle_gamma   90.00
#
_symmetry.space_group_name_H-M   'P 1'
#
loop_
_entity.id
_entity.type
_entity.pdbx_description
1 polymer ?
#
loop_
_entity_poly.entity_id
_entity_poly.type
_entity_poly.pdbx_seq_one_letter_code
_entity_poly.pdbx_strand_id
1 'polypeptide(L)'
;RFEEFKEKFEEEYGDPWESSRQDFDFIQDSVVDVLSDMDFMSESAARNWCEKATESYQISIEDFAKRVKSYIDKKGNNHHVVFLVDEIGQYIGDDSKLMLNLQTVTEELGKECMGKAWVIVTSQQDIDSITKVKGNDFSKIQGRFDTRLSLSSANVDAVIKKRILDKTETAAQSLRLLYDQKATIIKNLIVFNDSVEKKLYANAEDFAEVYPFVPYQFNLLASVLTSIRTHGASGKHLSEGERSMLALFKESAMQLMNDEMGAIVPFYRFYDALENFLDHSHSSVIIRAYDNSYINPEKKEKDVFAINVLKTLFLIKYVLEIEANVDNIVSLMITSIDDDRISLKAQVEDALKVLMRQMLIQKNGSIYVFLTDEEQEINNEIEKENVEMPEVITKIAEMIYEDIFSSKKYQYPSFSGRYAFSFNQTVDDRPYKANQNYDIGLRVLTPWYEGGTDDGTLRLLSGQGKEVLVVLPNDDAFLTEMRAYLKIERFLRKNTSVQLAKYETIKEAKRVEMRERNGNAKLYLTEALKEATIYVNGDVLHTSGKEVTSRINEAIGRLVQTVYHKLSYIDAAMGEADIRKMFKTSN
;
A
#
# COMPACT_ATOMS: atom_id res chain seq x y z
N ARG A 1 11.29 49.73 -46.92
CA ARG A 1 9.82 49.69 -47.10
C ARG A 1 9.06 49.63 -45.78
N PHE A 2 9.41 48.79 -44.83
CA PHE A 2 8.67 48.72 -43.57
C PHE A 2 8.94 49.94 -42.65
N GLU A 3 10.16 50.44 -42.64
CA GLU A 3 10.50 51.66 -41.92
C GLU A 3 9.82 52.87 -42.59
N GLU A 4 9.80 52.96 -43.92
CA GLU A 4 9.03 53.96 -44.69
C GLU A 4 7.52 53.90 -44.35
N PHE A 5 6.97 52.69 -44.19
CA PHE A 5 5.57 52.53 -43.73
C PHE A 5 5.40 53.08 -42.32
N LYS A 6 6.29 52.82 -41.40
CA LYS A 6 6.19 53.33 -40.03
C LYS A 6 6.24 54.85 -39.96
N GLU A 7 7.17 55.46 -40.72
CA GLU A 7 7.25 56.92 -40.81
C GLU A 7 5.98 57.53 -41.38
N LYS A 8 5.46 56.98 -42.45
CA LYS A 8 4.24 57.45 -43.08
C LYS A 8 2.98 57.21 -42.24
N PHE A 9 2.92 56.08 -41.53
CA PHE A 9 1.84 55.78 -40.58
C PHE A 9 1.82 56.77 -39.42
N GLU A 10 2.98 57.14 -38.87
CA GLU A 10 3.11 58.13 -37.82
C GLU A 10 2.71 59.52 -38.31
N GLU A 11 3.05 59.90 -39.57
CA GLU A 11 2.64 61.13 -40.19
C GLU A 11 1.11 61.26 -40.36
N GLU A 12 0.44 60.14 -40.74
CA GLU A 12 -0.99 60.18 -41.02
C GLU A 12 -1.86 59.90 -39.76
N TYR A 13 -1.41 58.98 -38.91
CA TYR A 13 -2.17 58.57 -37.71
C TYR A 13 -1.88 59.44 -36.49
N GLY A 14 -0.66 60.00 -36.43
CA GLY A 14 -0.23 60.86 -35.33
C GLY A 14 0.49 60.17 -34.19
N ASP A 15 0.43 58.82 -34.12
CA ASP A 15 1.14 58.02 -33.12
C ASP A 15 2.05 57.00 -33.81
N PRO A 16 3.20 56.64 -33.17
CA PRO A 16 4.13 55.66 -33.74
C PRO A 16 3.50 54.29 -33.92
N TRP A 17 3.82 53.63 -35.03
CA TRP A 17 3.36 52.24 -35.31
C TRP A 17 3.62 51.29 -34.15
N GLU A 18 4.76 51.38 -33.50
CA GLU A 18 5.18 50.47 -32.43
C GLU A 18 4.24 50.53 -31.20
N SER A 19 3.62 51.69 -30.93
CA SER A 19 2.63 51.85 -29.88
C SER A 19 1.21 51.48 -30.35
N SER A 20 0.87 51.76 -31.60
CA SER A 20 -0.48 51.62 -32.15
C SER A 20 -0.81 50.23 -32.68
N ARG A 21 0.21 49.43 -33.01
CA ARG A 21 0.04 48.06 -33.59
C ARG A 21 -0.72 47.07 -32.72
N GLN A 22 -0.80 47.29 -31.41
CA GLN A 22 -1.59 46.44 -30.50
C GLN A 22 -3.08 46.61 -30.68
N ASP A 23 -3.49 47.77 -31.20
CA ASP A 23 -4.88 48.11 -31.47
C ASP A 23 -5.20 47.98 -32.97
N PHE A 24 -4.54 47.06 -33.67
CA PHE A 24 -4.63 46.86 -35.12
C PHE A 24 -6.07 46.76 -35.62
N ASP A 25 -6.95 46.08 -34.89
CA ASP A 25 -8.36 45.92 -35.27
C ASP A 25 -9.13 47.27 -35.33
N PHE A 26 -8.68 48.27 -34.58
CA PHE A 26 -9.28 49.63 -34.55
C PHE A 26 -8.64 50.61 -35.50
N ILE A 27 -7.41 50.32 -35.99
CA ILE A 27 -6.64 51.22 -36.84
C ILE A 27 -6.50 50.71 -38.28
N GLN A 28 -7.30 49.71 -38.66
CA GLN A 28 -7.22 49.06 -39.99
C GLN A 28 -7.41 50.07 -41.13
N ASP A 29 -8.32 51.02 -40.99
CA ASP A 29 -8.53 52.05 -42.01
C ASP A 29 -7.28 52.90 -42.26
N SER A 30 -6.61 53.36 -41.21
CA SER A 30 -5.35 54.11 -41.33
C SER A 30 -4.24 53.28 -41.95
N VAL A 31 -4.19 52.00 -41.64
CA VAL A 31 -3.22 51.05 -42.26
C VAL A 31 -3.53 50.89 -43.76
N VAL A 32 -4.80 50.80 -44.15
CA VAL A 32 -5.24 50.69 -45.55
C VAL A 32 -4.84 51.94 -46.31
N ASP A 33 -5.08 53.13 -45.75
CA ASP A 33 -4.74 54.40 -46.40
C ASP A 33 -3.23 54.53 -46.64
N VAL A 34 -2.41 54.24 -45.62
CA VAL A 34 -0.94 54.27 -45.76
C VAL A 34 -0.44 53.25 -46.79
N LEU A 35 -0.96 52.01 -46.81
CA LEU A 35 -0.58 50.99 -47.78
C LEU A 35 -0.96 51.34 -49.21
N SER A 36 -2.06 52.02 -49.38
CA SER A 36 -2.54 52.50 -50.66
C SER A 36 -1.73 53.68 -51.16
N ASP A 37 -1.46 54.65 -50.32
CA ASP A 37 -0.69 55.86 -50.63
C ASP A 37 0.78 55.59 -50.92
N MET A 38 1.30 54.49 -50.37
CA MET A 38 2.63 54.02 -50.69
C MET A 38 2.73 53.17 -51.97
N ASP A 39 1.65 53.04 -52.73
CA ASP A 39 1.54 52.17 -53.90
C ASP A 39 1.95 50.69 -53.63
N PHE A 40 1.78 50.21 -52.38
CA PHE A 40 2.04 48.81 -52.08
C PHE A 40 0.96 47.88 -52.62
N MET A 41 -0.26 48.36 -52.54
CA MET A 41 -1.40 47.62 -53.06
C MET A 41 -2.60 48.59 -53.27
N SER A 42 -3.59 48.21 -54.06
CA SER A 42 -4.81 48.99 -54.18
C SER A 42 -5.59 49.03 -52.86
N GLU A 43 -6.36 50.09 -52.63
CA GLU A 43 -7.17 50.23 -51.40
C GLU A 43 -8.03 49.01 -51.13
N SER A 44 -8.70 48.45 -52.13
CA SER A 44 -9.49 47.22 -51.98
C SER A 44 -8.69 45.99 -51.61
N ALA A 45 -7.45 45.90 -52.08
CA ALA A 45 -6.54 44.82 -51.73
C ALA A 45 -5.99 45.01 -50.29
N ALA A 46 -5.66 46.22 -49.89
CA ALA A 46 -5.23 46.58 -48.55
C ALA A 46 -6.31 46.29 -47.52
N ARG A 47 -7.56 46.66 -47.80
CA ARG A 47 -8.71 46.37 -46.93
C ARG A 47 -8.94 44.86 -46.75
N ASN A 48 -8.97 44.11 -47.83
CA ASN A 48 -9.07 42.63 -47.76
C ASN A 48 -7.89 41.99 -47.01
N TRP A 49 -6.69 42.56 -47.15
CA TRP A 49 -5.52 42.09 -46.43
C TRP A 49 -5.63 42.38 -44.92
N CYS A 50 -6.06 43.59 -44.53
CA CYS A 50 -6.27 43.94 -43.12
C CYS A 50 -7.33 43.07 -42.46
N GLU A 51 -8.48 42.86 -43.12
CA GLU A 51 -9.56 41.98 -42.61
C GLU A 51 -9.12 40.54 -42.39
N LYS A 52 -8.19 40.05 -43.19
CA LYS A 52 -7.67 38.65 -43.12
C LYS A 52 -6.30 38.53 -42.46
N ALA A 53 -5.69 39.63 -42.05
CA ALA A 53 -4.28 39.66 -41.61
C ALA A 53 -4.05 38.77 -40.38
N THR A 54 -4.97 38.71 -39.44
CA THR A 54 -4.91 37.87 -38.25
C THR A 54 -5.21 36.42 -38.53
N GLU A 55 -6.09 36.08 -39.48
CA GLU A 55 -6.48 34.71 -39.82
C GLU A 55 -5.52 34.07 -40.82
N SER A 56 -4.91 34.83 -41.72
CA SER A 56 -4.08 34.31 -42.82
C SER A 56 -2.59 34.28 -42.53
N TYR A 57 -2.14 34.82 -41.38
CA TYR A 57 -0.71 34.83 -41.06
C TYR A 57 -0.25 33.44 -40.67
N GLN A 58 0.49 32.79 -41.56
CA GLN A 58 1.17 31.54 -41.30
C GLN A 58 2.67 31.75 -41.48
N ILE A 59 3.44 31.41 -40.44
CA ILE A 59 4.89 31.40 -40.51
C ILE A 59 5.38 29.98 -40.62
N SER A 60 6.26 29.70 -41.59
CA SER A 60 6.93 28.41 -41.63
C SER A 60 7.99 28.32 -40.50
N ILE A 61 8.33 27.10 -40.05
CA ILE A 61 9.38 26.90 -39.04
C ILE A 61 10.74 27.45 -39.52
N GLU A 62 11.02 27.30 -40.81
CA GLU A 62 12.23 27.89 -41.44
C GLU A 62 12.25 29.42 -41.35
N ASP A 63 11.13 30.07 -41.68
CA ASP A 63 11.05 31.55 -41.63
C ASP A 63 11.11 32.05 -40.19
N PHE A 64 10.53 31.32 -39.27
CA PHE A 64 10.68 31.60 -37.84
C PHE A 64 12.15 31.57 -37.42
N ALA A 65 12.88 30.52 -37.76
CA ALA A 65 14.32 30.41 -37.44
C ALA A 65 15.15 31.53 -38.07
N LYS A 66 14.88 31.90 -39.35
CA LYS A 66 15.55 33.03 -40.03
C LYS A 66 15.25 34.38 -39.36
N ARG A 67 14.02 34.58 -38.85
CA ARG A 67 13.66 35.80 -38.08
C ARG A 67 14.39 35.84 -36.75
N VAL A 68 14.47 34.75 -36.02
CA VAL A 68 15.25 34.67 -34.78
C VAL A 68 16.71 35.00 -35.06
N LYS A 69 17.32 34.43 -36.13
CA LYS A 69 18.69 34.78 -36.56
C LYS A 69 18.82 36.25 -36.86
N SER A 70 17.93 36.82 -37.65
CA SER A 70 17.96 38.27 -38.01
C SER A 70 17.88 39.14 -36.75
N TYR A 71 17.07 38.76 -35.77
CA TYR A 71 16.97 39.46 -34.49
C TYR A 71 18.31 39.40 -33.72
N ILE A 72 18.89 38.22 -33.62
CA ILE A 72 20.22 38.01 -32.95
C ILE A 72 21.29 38.88 -33.64
N ASP A 73 21.37 38.83 -34.98
CA ASP A 73 22.37 39.57 -35.75
C ASP A 73 22.23 41.11 -35.59
N LYS A 74 20.99 41.61 -35.49
CA LYS A 74 20.72 43.04 -35.20
C LYS A 74 21.16 43.45 -33.79
N LYS A 75 21.16 42.56 -32.82
CA LYS A 75 21.56 42.86 -31.43
C LYS A 75 23.05 42.73 -31.18
N GLY A 76 23.79 42.11 -32.10
CA GLY A 76 25.23 41.99 -32.05
C GLY A 76 25.76 40.56 -31.81
N ASN A 77 27.06 40.36 -32.03
CA ASN A 77 27.65 39.03 -32.08
C ASN A 77 27.59 38.22 -30.77
N ASN A 78 27.46 38.85 -29.62
CA ASN A 78 27.42 38.20 -28.31
C ASN A 78 25.99 37.99 -27.80
N HIS A 79 24.97 38.28 -28.62
CA HIS A 79 23.57 38.09 -28.22
C HIS A 79 23.12 36.65 -28.43
N HIS A 80 22.42 36.12 -27.44
CA HIS A 80 21.81 34.79 -27.47
C HIS A 80 20.33 34.89 -27.14
N VAL A 81 19.54 33.97 -27.66
CA VAL A 81 18.10 33.85 -27.35
C VAL A 81 17.84 32.49 -26.69
N VAL A 82 17.12 32.50 -25.59
CA VAL A 82 16.71 31.29 -24.89
C VAL A 82 15.17 31.22 -24.89
N PHE A 83 14.66 30.14 -25.46
CA PHE A 83 13.24 29.80 -25.41
C PHE A 83 13.00 28.89 -24.21
N LEU A 84 12.18 29.31 -23.26
CA LEU A 84 11.75 28.53 -22.12
C LEU A 84 10.31 28.10 -22.37
N VAL A 85 10.08 26.80 -22.53
CA VAL A 85 8.77 26.23 -22.84
C VAL A 85 8.38 25.28 -21.70
N ASP A 86 7.38 25.68 -20.94
CA ASP A 86 6.93 24.92 -19.79
C ASP A 86 5.85 23.90 -20.19
N GLU A 87 5.86 22.76 -19.54
CA GLU A 87 4.87 21.67 -19.67
C GLU A 87 4.62 21.18 -21.11
N ILE A 88 5.65 21.14 -21.94
CA ILE A 88 5.55 20.74 -23.35
C ILE A 88 4.91 19.35 -23.53
N GLY A 89 5.10 18.44 -22.56
CA GLY A 89 4.52 17.11 -22.59
C GLY A 89 2.98 17.11 -22.55
N GLN A 90 2.38 18.00 -21.77
CA GLN A 90 0.91 18.16 -21.73
C GLN A 90 0.37 18.76 -23.03
N TYR A 91 1.08 19.74 -23.58
CA TYR A 91 0.68 20.39 -24.83
C TYR A 91 0.73 19.43 -26.02
N ILE A 92 1.74 18.59 -26.11
CA ILE A 92 1.91 17.62 -27.19
C ILE A 92 0.93 16.44 -27.02
N GLY A 93 0.77 15.93 -25.77
CA GLY A 93 -0.06 14.75 -25.52
C GLY A 93 0.30 13.60 -26.48
N ASP A 94 -0.72 13.00 -27.09
CA ASP A 94 -0.57 11.91 -28.06
C ASP A 94 -0.41 12.38 -29.53
N ASP A 95 -0.27 13.70 -29.77
CA ASP A 95 -0.17 14.23 -31.13
C ASP A 95 1.27 14.15 -31.68
N SER A 96 1.48 13.14 -32.52
CA SER A 96 2.77 12.91 -33.19
C SER A 96 3.21 14.05 -34.13
N LYS A 97 2.26 14.89 -34.63
CA LYS A 97 2.60 16.05 -35.49
C LYS A 97 3.20 17.18 -34.68
N LEU A 98 2.65 17.47 -33.49
CA LEU A 98 3.20 18.48 -32.59
C LEU A 98 4.59 18.08 -32.11
N MET A 99 4.80 16.78 -31.86
CA MET A 99 6.09 16.24 -31.52
C MET A 99 7.13 16.45 -32.65
N LEU A 100 6.74 16.16 -33.90
CA LEU A 100 7.58 16.40 -35.06
C LEU A 100 7.88 17.88 -35.28
N ASN A 101 6.89 18.75 -35.03
CA ASN A 101 7.08 20.21 -35.11
C ASN A 101 8.11 20.71 -34.11
N LEU A 102 8.07 20.23 -32.84
CA LEU A 102 9.07 20.58 -31.84
C LEU A 102 10.48 20.17 -32.27
N GLN A 103 10.63 18.97 -32.82
CA GLN A 103 11.89 18.50 -33.39
C GLN A 103 12.38 19.41 -34.50
N THR A 104 11.50 19.75 -35.47
CA THR A 104 11.85 20.61 -36.62
C THR A 104 12.24 22.01 -36.16
N VAL A 105 11.53 22.59 -35.17
CA VAL A 105 11.88 23.91 -34.59
C VAL A 105 13.28 23.89 -33.98
N THR A 106 13.59 22.87 -33.18
CA THR A 106 14.93 22.78 -32.54
C THR A 106 16.03 22.59 -33.58
N GLU A 107 15.81 21.78 -34.63
CA GLU A 107 16.74 21.57 -35.73
C GLU A 107 17.02 22.86 -36.53
N GLU A 108 15.96 23.56 -36.98
CA GLU A 108 16.09 24.76 -37.78
C GLU A 108 16.68 25.92 -36.98
N LEU A 109 16.36 26.08 -35.70
CA LEU A 109 17.03 27.04 -34.81
C LEU A 109 18.52 26.74 -34.65
N GLY A 110 18.85 25.46 -34.46
CA GLY A 110 20.26 25.02 -34.36
C GLY A 110 21.06 25.33 -35.63
N LYS A 111 20.48 25.02 -36.80
CA LYS A 111 21.08 25.22 -38.12
C LYS A 111 21.24 26.72 -38.46
N GLU A 112 20.18 27.51 -38.35
CA GLU A 112 20.17 28.91 -38.74
C GLU A 112 20.91 29.80 -37.72
N CYS A 113 20.78 29.57 -36.43
CA CYS A 113 21.34 30.44 -35.38
C CYS A 113 22.73 29.99 -34.91
N MET A 114 23.27 28.87 -35.39
CA MET A 114 24.63 28.38 -35.08
C MET A 114 25.00 28.40 -33.60
N GLY A 115 24.11 27.84 -32.73
CA GLY A 115 24.32 27.76 -31.29
C GLY A 115 23.98 29.01 -30.49
N LYS A 116 23.44 30.07 -31.13
CA LYS A 116 23.02 31.30 -30.43
C LYS A 116 21.56 31.28 -29.99
N ALA A 117 20.80 30.30 -30.40
CA ALA A 117 19.43 30.05 -29.95
C ALA A 117 19.37 28.75 -29.15
N TRP A 118 18.77 28.80 -27.98
CA TRP A 118 18.61 27.66 -27.05
C TRP A 118 17.16 27.40 -26.79
N VAL A 119 16.77 26.11 -26.73
CA VAL A 119 15.41 25.70 -26.39
C VAL A 119 15.51 24.81 -25.13
N ILE A 120 14.89 25.27 -24.07
CA ILE A 120 14.77 24.54 -22.79
C ILE A 120 13.30 24.21 -22.59
N VAL A 121 12.99 22.91 -22.47
CA VAL A 121 11.61 22.44 -22.26
C VAL A 121 11.49 21.74 -20.93
N THR A 122 10.36 21.86 -20.28
CA THR A 122 10.01 21.07 -19.09
C THR A 122 8.86 20.11 -19.40
N SER A 123 8.78 19.00 -18.70
CA SER A 123 7.69 18.04 -18.76
C SER A 123 7.53 17.35 -17.41
N GLN A 124 6.30 17.18 -16.95
CA GLN A 124 6.00 16.44 -15.71
C GLN A 124 6.13 14.94 -15.88
N GLN A 125 5.82 14.43 -17.07
CA GLN A 125 5.99 13.02 -17.39
C GLN A 125 7.29 12.83 -18.14
N ASP A 126 7.93 11.69 -17.91
CA ASP A 126 9.07 11.29 -18.72
C ASP A 126 8.64 11.31 -20.18
N ILE A 127 9.32 12.13 -21.00
CA ILE A 127 9.00 12.26 -22.43
C ILE A 127 8.94 10.88 -23.09
N ASP A 128 9.68 9.90 -22.55
CA ASP A 128 9.67 8.50 -22.97
C ASP A 128 8.36 7.75 -22.63
N SER A 129 7.61 8.21 -21.63
CA SER A 129 6.35 7.56 -21.21
C SER A 129 5.10 8.06 -21.95
N ILE A 130 5.16 9.27 -22.49
CA ILE A 130 4.05 9.89 -23.22
C ILE A 130 3.78 9.17 -24.55
N THR A 131 4.80 8.51 -25.10
CA THR A 131 4.74 7.90 -26.43
C THR A 131 4.68 6.38 -26.41
N LYS A 132 3.69 5.80 -25.73
CA LYS A 132 3.31 4.38 -25.95
C LYS A 132 2.72 4.12 -27.35
N VAL A 133 2.88 5.04 -28.29
CA VAL A 133 2.54 4.81 -29.70
C VAL A 133 3.61 3.93 -30.33
N LYS A 134 3.18 2.76 -30.79
CA LYS A 134 3.98 1.75 -31.50
C LYS A 134 4.76 2.37 -32.65
N GLY A 135 6.07 2.44 -32.55
CA GLY A 135 6.95 2.75 -33.68
C GLY A 135 8.28 3.41 -33.28
N ASN A 136 9.32 3.09 -34.02
CA ASN A 136 10.72 3.53 -33.88
C ASN A 136 10.99 5.05 -34.04
N ASP A 137 9.98 5.91 -33.97
CA ASP A 137 10.14 7.35 -34.25
C ASP A 137 10.65 8.16 -33.05
N PHE A 138 10.60 7.58 -31.86
CA PHE A 138 10.95 8.30 -30.64
C PHE A 138 12.46 8.48 -30.39
N SER A 139 13.26 7.53 -30.87
CA SER A 139 14.73 7.65 -30.79
C SER A 139 15.28 8.86 -31.55
N LYS A 140 14.50 9.40 -32.50
CA LYS A 140 14.89 10.57 -33.30
C LYS A 140 14.81 11.89 -32.53
N ILE A 141 13.85 12.04 -31.59
CA ILE A 141 13.72 13.25 -30.75
C ILE A 141 14.77 13.24 -29.66
N GLN A 142 15.02 12.06 -29.11
CA GLN A 142 16.05 11.89 -28.09
C GLN A 142 17.43 12.38 -28.55
N GLY A 143 17.75 12.27 -29.82
CA GLY A 143 19.01 12.77 -30.39
C GLY A 143 19.13 14.29 -30.57
N ARG A 144 18.04 15.08 -30.30
CA ARG A 144 18.02 16.53 -30.50
C ARG A 144 18.18 17.36 -29.22
N PHE A 145 17.93 16.73 -28.07
CA PHE A 145 18.16 17.35 -26.75
C PHE A 145 19.38 16.68 -26.10
N ASP A 146 20.55 17.33 -26.21
CA ASP A 146 21.80 16.76 -25.70
C ASP A 146 21.85 16.71 -24.18
N THR A 147 21.24 17.68 -23.52
CA THR A 147 21.22 17.76 -22.06
C THR A 147 19.84 17.39 -21.51
N ARG A 148 19.81 16.34 -20.70
CA ARG A 148 18.60 15.90 -20.01
C ARG A 148 18.83 15.94 -18.52
N LEU A 149 17.93 16.60 -17.82
CA LEU A 149 17.93 16.68 -16.38
C LEU A 149 16.65 16.06 -15.86
N SER A 150 16.76 14.92 -15.23
CA SER A 150 15.65 14.32 -14.51
C SER A 150 15.65 14.88 -13.09
N LEU A 151 14.61 15.62 -12.75
CA LEU A 151 14.35 16.06 -11.39
C LEU A 151 13.60 14.92 -10.70
N SER A 152 14.31 14.10 -9.93
CA SER A 152 13.67 13.07 -9.12
C SER A 152 13.01 13.69 -7.89
N SER A 153 11.87 13.11 -7.45
CA SER A 153 11.20 13.47 -6.19
C SER A 153 12.06 13.28 -4.93
N ALA A 154 13.27 12.69 -5.07
CA ALA A 154 14.24 12.57 -3.99
C ALA A 154 14.65 13.93 -3.37
N ASN A 155 14.39 15.04 -4.04
CA ASN A 155 14.70 16.38 -3.55
C ASN A 155 13.51 17.12 -2.91
N VAL A 156 12.30 16.57 -2.95
CA VAL A 156 11.10 17.22 -2.33
C VAL A 156 11.30 17.37 -0.83
N ASP A 157 11.89 16.37 -0.18
CA ASP A 157 12.24 16.41 1.23
C ASP A 157 13.12 17.61 1.57
N ALA A 158 14.16 17.86 0.75
CA ALA A 158 15.07 18.98 0.95
C ALA A 158 14.35 20.34 0.76
N VAL A 159 13.40 20.41 -0.16
CA VAL A 159 12.58 21.61 -0.37
C VAL A 159 11.65 21.85 0.82
N ILE A 160 10.96 20.81 1.31
CA ILE A 160 10.11 20.91 2.50
C ILE A 160 10.93 21.39 3.70
N LYS A 161 12.06 20.76 3.98
CA LYS A 161 12.96 21.12 5.08
C LYS A 161 13.42 22.58 5.00
N LYS A 162 13.87 23.04 3.83
CA LYS A 162 14.44 24.38 3.65
C LYS A 162 13.42 25.50 3.44
N ARG A 163 12.19 25.20 3.00
CA ARG A 163 11.19 26.21 2.63
C ARG A 163 10.00 26.27 3.55
N ILE A 164 9.61 25.11 4.12
CA ILE A 164 8.45 25.02 5.02
C ILE A 164 8.90 24.92 6.46
N LEU A 165 9.95 24.12 6.73
CA LEU A 165 10.41 23.79 8.08
C LEU A 165 11.64 24.59 8.51
N ASP A 166 12.00 25.65 7.80
CA ASP A 166 13.11 26.52 8.18
C ASP A 166 12.86 27.18 9.55
N LYS A 167 13.87 27.11 10.43
CA LYS A 167 13.77 27.57 11.82
C LYS A 167 14.78 28.66 12.10
N THR A 168 14.42 29.55 13.01
CA THR A 168 15.43 30.45 13.58
C THR A 168 16.48 29.65 14.34
N GLU A 169 17.71 30.18 14.43
CA GLU A 169 18.80 29.49 15.13
C GLU A 169 18.45 29.18 16.59
N THR A 170 17.74 30.09 17.27
CA THR A 170 17.26 29.89 18.64
C THR A 170 16.30 28.70 18.74
N ALA A 171 15.36 28.59 17.81
CA ALA A 171 14.40 27.47 17.77
C ALA A 171 15.14 26.14 17.49
N ALA A 172 16.07 26.15 16.54
CA ALA A 172 16.87 24.97 16.21
C ALA A 172 17.71 24.49 17.40
N GLN A 173 18.35 25.41 18.13
CA GLN A 173 19.09 25.08 19.36
C GLN A 173 18.19 24.48 20.45
N SER A 174 17.01 25.05 20.66
CA SER A 174 16.03 24.52 21.62
C SER A 174 15.60 23.09 21.27
N LEU A 175 15.36 22.81 19.98
CA LEU A 175 15.00 21.48 19.49
C LEU A 175 16.16 20.47 19.63
N ARG A 176 17.41 20.87 19.35
CA ARG A 176 18.58 20.01 19.59
C ARG A 176 18.69 19.61 21.07
N LEU A 177 18.56 20.58 21.97
CA LEU A 177 18.59 20.33 23.41
C LEU A 177 17.46 19.40 23.86
N LEU A 178 16.25 19.59 23.34
CA LEU A 178 15.10 18.73 23.59
C LEU A 178 15.38 17.28 23.17
N TYR A 179 15.92 17.10 21.96
CA TYR A 179 16.29 15.78 21.47
C TYR A 179 17.36 15.11 22.32
N ASP A 180 18.43 15.83 22.68
CA ASP A 180 19.51 15.29 23.51
C ASP A 180 19.01 14.82 24.88
N GLN A 181 18.02 15.51 25.44
CA GLN A 181 17.39 15.13 26.72
C GLN A 181 16.45 13.91 26.56
N LYS A 182 15.78 13.74 25.44
CA LYS A 182 14.70 12.77 25.24
C LYS A 182 14.96 11.72 24.16
N ALA A 183 16.17 11.63 23.58
CA ALA A 183 16.48 10.75 22.47
C ALA A 183 16.09 9.28 22.72
N THR A 184 16.33 8.77 23.92
CA THR A 184 15.98 7.39 24.30
C THR A 184 14.45 7.21 24.36
N ILE A 185 13.73 8.21 24.87
CA ILE A 185 12.25 8.19 24.93
C ILE A 185 11.70 8.17 23.51
N ILE A 186 12.16 9.07 22.65
CA ILE A 186 11.71 9.18 21.25
C ILE A 186 11.95 7.87 20.48
N LYS A 187 13.13 7.24 20.67
CA LYS A 187 13.44 5.94 20.04
C LYS A 187 12.51 4.81 20.48
N ASN A 188 12.11 4.79 21.75
CA ASN A 188 11.21 3.77 22.28
C ASN A 188 9.74 4.07 21.98
N LEU A 189 9.40 5.33 21.73
CA LEU A 189 8.06 5.77 21.42
C LEU A 189 7.67 5.38 19.98
N ILE A 190 8.57 5.61 19.01
CA ILE A 190 8.32 5.39 17.58
C ILE A 190 8.96 4.06 17.15
N VAL A 191 8.19 2.99 17.22
CA VAL A 191 8.64 1.63 16.89
C VAL A 191 7.70 1.04 15.86
N PHE A 192 8.26 0.53 14.76
CA PHE A 192 7.53 -0.19 13.72
C PHE A 192 7.88 -1.68 13.75
N ASN A 193 6.88 -2.50 13.51
CA ASN A 193 7.00 -3.94 13.41
C ASN A 193 6.66 -4.37 11.97
N ASP A 194 7.57 -4.07 11.05
CA ASP A 194 7.46 -4.35 9.62
C ASP A 194 8.69 -5.07 9.10
N SER A 195 8.56 -5.67 7.91
CA SER A 195 9.68 -6.21 7.15
C SER A 195 10.58 -5.12 6.54
N VAL A 196 10.06 -3.89 6.38
CA VAL A 196 10.78 -2.74 5.81
C VAL A 196 11.12 -1.75 6.91
N GLU A 197 12.42 -1.48 7.10
CA GLU A 197 12.89 -0.52 8.09
C GLU A 197 12.41 0.90 7.76
N LYS A 198 11.86 1.59 8.77
CA LYS A 198 11.41 2.98 8.66
C LYS A 198 12.51 3.95 9.09
N LYS A 199 12.68 5.02 8.31
CA LYS A 199 13.65 6.06 8.64
C LYS A 199 13.16 6.86 9.84
N LEU A 200 13.93 6.82 10.93
CA LEU A 200 13.70 7.61 12.15
C LEU A 200 14.76 8.72 12.26
N TYR A 201 14.67 9.54 13.31
CA TYR A 201 15.66 10.58 13.58
C TYR A 201 17.06 9.99 13.80
N ALA A 202 18.02 10.45 13.02
CA ALA A 202 19.41 9.98 13.10
C ALA A 202 20.15 10.62 14.29
N ASN A 203 19.91 11.91 14.53
CA ASN A 203 20.59 12.71 15.56
C ASN A 203 19.77 13.99 15.87
N ALA A 204 20.27 14.83 16.78
CA ALA A 204 19.64 16.09 17.16
C ALA A 204 19.50 17.09 16.01
N GLU A 205 20.44 17.09 15.07
CA GLU A 205 20.39 17.96 13.90
C GLU A 205 19.25 17.56 12.95
N ASP A 206 19.15 16.26 12.64
CA ASP A 206 18.07 15.73 11.82
C ASP A 206 16.69 15.96 12.48
N PHE A 207 16.62 15.80 13.81
CA PHE A 207 15.39 16.13 14.55
C PHE A 207 15.03 17.61 14.40
N ALA A 208 15.97 18.53 14.63
CA ALA A 208 15.74 19.97 14.52
C ALA A 208 15.35 20.38 13.09
N GLU A 209 15.93 19.75 12.08
CA GLU A 209 15.64 20.03 10.66
C GLU A 209 14.24 19.58 10.27
N VAL A 210 13.80 18.41 10.71
CA VAL A 210 12.54 17.75 10.27
C VAL A 210 11.34 18.10 11.13
N TYR A 211 11.55 18.45 12.41
CA TYR A 211 10.48 18.77 13.36
C TYR A 211 9.44 19.77 12.78
N PRO A 212 8.12 19.56 12.96
CA PRO A 212 7.45 18.60 13.85
C PRO A 212 7.12 17.23 13.21
N PHE A 213 7.74 16.89 12.10
CA PHE A 213 7.55 15.61 11.41
C PHE A 213 8.60 14.58 11.81
N VAL A 214 8.30 13.31 11.52
CA VAL A 214 9.23 12.19 11.66
C VAL A 214 9.74 11.79 10.27
N PRO A 215 11.03 11.47 10.09
CA PRO A 215 11.61 11.18 8.76
C PRO A 215 10.85 10.15 7.93
N TYR A 216 10.23 9.12 8.53
CA TYR A 216 9.47 8.12 7.79
C TYR A 216 8.25 8.70 7.06
N GLN A 217 7.68 9.80 7.57
CA GLN A 217 6.44 10.39 7.03
C GLN A 217 6.62 10.91 5.60
N PHE A 218 7.81 11.33 5.21
CA PHE A 218 8.10 11.82 3.86
C PHE A 218 7.90 10.70 2.82
N ASN A 219 8.57 9.57 3.01
CA ASN A 219 8.46 8.44 2.09
C ASN A 219 7.06 7.81 2.16
N LEU A 220 6.53 7.63 3.37
CA LEU A 220 5.21 7.03 3.55
C LEU A 220 4.11 7.85 2.87
N LEU A 221 4.13 9.20 3.00
CA LEU A 221 3.16 10.06 2.33
C LEU A 221 3.31 10.01 0.80
N ALA A 222 4.53 9.94 0.27
CA ALA A 222 4.76 9.77 -1.16
C ALA A 222 4.15 8.44 -1.68
N SER A 223 4.32 7.35 -0.93
CA SER A 223 3.71 6.05 -1.23
C SER A 223 2.18 6.10 -1.13
N VAL A 224 1.63 6.79 -0.13
CA VAL A 224 0.19 7.03 0.03
C VAL A 224 -0.38 7.78 -1.20
N LEU A 225 0.23 8.88 -1.61
CA LEU A 225 -0.23 9.67 -2.76
C LEU A 225 -0.20 8.85 -4.06
N THR A 226 0.86 8.06 -4.25
CA THR A 226 0.98 7.16 -5.40
C THR A 226 -0.13 6.09 -5.37
N SER A 227 -0.37 5.48 -4.22
CA SER A 227 -1.38 4.44 -4.04
C SER A 227 -2.81 4.96 -4.23
N ILE A 228 -3.13 6.15 -3.70
CA ILE A 228 -4.43 6.81 -3.88
C ILE A 228 -4.71 7.07 -5.37
N ARG A 229 -3.71 7.52 -6.15
CA ARG A 229 -3.83 7.72 -7.60
C ARG A 229 -4.07 6.41 -8.34
N THR A 230 -3.28 5.41 -8.04
CA THR A 230 -3.34 4.10 -8.72
C THR A 230 -4.68 3.41 -8.51
N HIS A 231 -5.29 3.56 -7.33
CA HIS A 231 -6.56 2.91 -6.97
C HIS A 231 -7.80 3.79 -7.22
N GLY A 232 -7.65 4.92 -7.92
CA GLY A 232 -8.77 5.76 -8.34
C GLY A 232 -9.47 6.52 -7.20
N ALA A 233 -8.83 6.61 -6.02
CA ALA A 233 -9.37 7.34 -4.87
C ALA A 233 -9.16 8.87 -4.97
N SER A 234 -8.56 9.36 -6.05
CA SER A 234 -8.25 10.76 -6.26
C SER A 234 -9.23 11.44 -7.19
N GLY A 235 -9.73 12.60 -6.79
CA GLY A 235 -10.39 13.54 -7.70
C GLY A 235 -9.41 14.11 -8.74
N LYS A 236 -9.94 14.78 -9.78
CA LYS A 236 -9.18 15.27 -10.95
C LYS A 236 -7.97 16.20 -10.65
N HIS A 237 -7.81 16.68 -9.42
CA HIS A 237 -6.80 17.69 -9.05
C HIS A 237 -5.55 17.17 -8.34
N LEU A 238 -5.45 15.87 -8.05
CA LEU A 238 -4.27 15.25 -7.43
C LEU A 238 -3.14 14.94 -8.44
N SER A 239 -3.22 15.49 -9.65
CA SER A 239 -2.27 15.24 -10.75
C SER A 239 -0.86 15.85 -10.53
N GLU A 240 -0.72 16.83 -9.63
CA GLU A 240 0.54 17.55 -9.37
C GLU A 240 1.25 17.02 -8.12
N GLY A 241 1.88 15.83 -8.23
CA GLY A 241 2.48 15.08 -7.11
C GLY A 241 3.33 15.86 -6.11
N GLU A 242 4.24 16.70 -6.59
CA GLU A 242 5.18 17.42 -5.73
C GLU A 242 4.56 18.64 -5.06
N ARG A 243 3.74 19.40 -5.77
CA ARG A 243 2.99 20.54 -5.20
C ARG A 243 2.00 20.11 -4.15
N SER A 244 1.36 18.94 -4.35
CA SER A 244 0.48 18.33 -3.35
C SER A 244 1.23 17.99 -2.07
N MET A 245 2.45 17.39 -2.15
CA MET A 245 3.26 17.10 -0.97
C MET A 245 3.61 18.36 -0.18
N LEU A 246 4.09 19.41 -0.85
CA LEU A 246 4.42 20.68 -0.19
C LEU A 246 3.22 21.27 0.56
N ALA A 247 2.03 21.27 -0.08
CA ALA A 247 0.80 21.76 0.53
C ALA A 247 0.41 20.93 1.76
N LEU A 248 0.47 19.60 1.66
CA LEU A 248 0.10 18.69 2.75
C LEU A 248 1.01 18.85 3.97
N PHE A 249 2.33 18.94 3.79
CA PHE A 249 3.25 19.18 4.88
C PHE A 249 3.03 20.55 5.52
N LYS A 250 2.81 21.60 4.69
CA LYS A 250 2.51 22.94 5.19
C LYS A 250 1.22 22.95 6.03
N GLU A 251 0.12 22.43 5.49
CA GLU A 251 -1.18 22.43 6.18
C GLU A 251 -1.13 21.60 7.47
N SER A 252 -0.49 20.45 7.44
CA SER A 252 -0.33 19.62 8.63
C SER A 252 0.52 20.29 9.71
N ALA A 253 1.60 20.99 9.32
CA ALA A 253 2.42 21.76 10.27
C ALA A 253 1.65 22.95 10.87
N MET A 254 0.83 23.64 10.05
CA MET A 254 0.02 24.77 10.51
C MET A 254 -1.02 24.38 11.58
N GLN A 255 -1.49 23.13 11.57
CA GLN A 255 -2.43 22.64 12.58
C GLN A 255 -1.81 22.57 13.99
N LEU A 256 -0.48 22.47 14.09
CA LEU A 256 0.26 22.43 15.37
C LEU A 256 0.79 23.81 15.80
N MET A 257 0.40 24.88 15.12
CA MET A 257 0.99 26.21 15.32
C MET A 257 0.80 26.79 16.75
N ASN A 258 -0.21 26.31 17.47
CA ASN A 258 -0.52 26.72 18.85
C ASN A 258 -0.14 25.66 19.89
N ASP A 259 0.45 24.53 19.46
CA ASP A 259 0.81 23.45 20.35
C ASP A 259 2.18 23.71 21.00
N GLU A 260 2.42 23.08 22.14
CA GLU A 260 3.68 23.21 22.87
C GLU A 260 4.82 22.50 22.13
N MET A 261 6.06 22.94 22.42
CA MET A 261 7.27 22.32 21.90
C MET A 261 7.36 20.85 22.36
N GLY A 262 7.47 19.95 21.41
CA GLY A 262 7.41 18.49 21.64
C GLY A 262 6.22 17.83 20.95
N ALA A 263 5.26 18.63 20.44
CA ALA A 263 4.19 18.12 19.60
C ALA A 263 4.75 17.54 18.30
N ILE A 264 4.22 16.41 17.86
CA ILE A 264 4.56 15.72 16.61
C ILE A 264 3.31 15.64 15.75
N VAL A 265 3.45 15.81 14.44
CA VAL A 265 2.33 15.66 13.49
C VAL A 265 1.95 14.17 13.42
N PRO A 266 0.77 13.76 13.94
CA PRO A 266 0.29 12.40 13.75
C PRO A 266 -0.14 12.17 12.30
N PHE A 267 -0.03 10.92 11.82
CA PHE A 267 -0.19 10.64 10.40
C PHE A 267 -1.60 10.94 9.86
N TYR A 268 -2.64 10.84 10.68
CA TYR A 268 -4.01 11.16 10.28
C TYR A 268 -4.22 12.62 9.85
N ARG A 269 -3.36 13.55 10.30
CA ARG A 269 -3.44 14.98 9.90
C ARG A 269 -3.23 15.17 8.39
N PHE A 270 -2.51 14.27 7.75
CA PHE A 270 -2.40 14.29 6.29
C PHE A 270 -3.72 13.96 5.59
N TYR A 271 -4.62 13.19 6.23
CA TYR A 271 -5.97 12.98 5.70
C TYR A 271 -6.76 14.30 5.70
N ASP A 272 -6.71 15.06 6.79
CA ASP A 272 -7.43 16.33 6.90
C ASP A 272 -7.01 17.34 5.80
N ALA A 273 -5.71 17.33 5.45
CA ALA A 273 -5.18 18.14 4.36
C ALA A 273 -5.53 17.58 2.96
N LEU A 274 -5.74 16.24 2.84
CA LEU A 274 -6.07 15.56 1.59
C LEU A 274 -7.57 15.53 1.28
N GLU A 275 -8.45 15.71 2.28
CA GLU A 275 -9.89 15.43 2.20
C GLU A 275 -10.56 16.10 0.99
N ASN A 276 -10.20 17.35 0.68
CA ASN A 276 -10.75 18.10 -0.44
C ASN A 276 -10.35 17.53 -1.83
N PHE A 277 -9.37 16.66 -1.89
CA PHE A 277 -8.84 16.05 -3.12
C PHE A 277 -9.29 14.61 -3.31
N LEU A 278 -9.98 14.03 -2.31
CA LEU A 278 -10.45 12.65 -2.36
C LEU A 278 -11.78 12.55 -3.10
N ASP A 279 -12.01 11.41 -3.73
CA ASP A 279 -13.31 11.10 -4.31
C ASP A 279 -14.35 10.89 -3.19
N HIS A 280 -15.58 11.27 -3.45
CA HIS A 280 -16.69 11.20 -2.49
C HIS A 280 -16.94 9.79 -1.98
N SER A 281 -16.72 8.75 -2.80
CA SER A 281 -16.89 7.36 -2.40
C SER A 281 -15.92 6.92 -1.27
N HIS A 282 -14.78 7.58 -1.14
CA HIS A 282 -13.76 7.29 -0.13
C HIS A 282 -13.91 8.18 1.11
N SER A 283 -14.34 9.44 0.93
CA SER A 283 -14.58 10.37 2.06
C SER A 283 -15.90 10.10 2.79
N SER A 284 -16.90 9.54 2.11
CA SER A 284 -18.24 9.25 2.66
C SER A 284 -18.20 8.39 3.92
N VAL A 285 -17.32 7.40 3.97
CA VAL A 285 -17.15 6.51 5.15
C VAL A 285 -16.71 7.30 6.38
N ILE A 286 -15.76 8.22 6.22
CA ILE A 286 -15.25 9.06 7.32
C ILE A 286 -16.34 10.06 7.76
N ILE A 287 -17.05 10.67 6.81
CA ILE A 287 -18.14 11.61 7.11
C ILE A 287 -19.24 10.92 7.92
N ARG A 288 -19.68 9.72 7.51
CA ARG A 288 -20.67 8.94 8.26
C ARG A 288 -20.19 8.48 9.62
N ALA A 289 -18.88 8.28 9.79
CA ALA A 289 -18.32 7.94 11.10
C ALA A 289 -18.49 9.10 12.11
N TYR A 290 -18.46 10.35 11.67
CA TYR A 290 -18.75 11.51 12.53
C TYR A 290 -20.22 11.54 12.99
N ASP A 291 -21.16 11.07 12.17
CA ASP A 291 -22.58 11.00 12.51
C ASP A 291 -22.94 9.77 13.37
N ASN A 292 -22.02 8.82 13.49
CA ASN A 292 -22.26 7.57 14.21
C ASN A 292 -22.13 7.79 15.73
N SER A 293 -23.22 7.61 16.47
CA SER A 293 -23.28 7.84 17.93
C SER A 293 -22.43 6.86 18.76
N TYR A 294 -22.07 5.69 18.22
CA TYR A 294 -21.18 4.74 18.89
C TYR A 294 -19.70 5.12 18.76
N ILE A 295 -19.35 5.80 17.67
CA ILE A 295 -17.98 6.27 17.39
C ILE A 295 -17.77 7.67 17.96
N ASN A 296 -18.77 8.54 17.79
CA ASN A 296 -18.76 9.95 18.19
C ASN A 296 -19.98 10.27 19.10
N PRO A 297 -20.03 9.77 20.32
CA PRO A 297 -21.16 9.99 21.23
C PRO A 297 -21.34 11.46 21.60
N GLU A 298 -20.28 12.24 21.64
CA GLU A 298 -20.29 13.66 21.97
C GLU A 298 -20.60 14.58 20.78
N LYS A 299 -20.77 14.00 19.58
CA LYS A 299 -21.01 14.72 18.31
C LYS A 299 -19.99 15.82 18.04
N LYS A 300 -18.72 15.54 18.31
CA LYS A 300 -17.62 16.44 17.99
C LYS A 300 -17.46 16.58 16.48
N GLU A 301 -17.19 17.76 16.01
CA GLU A 301 -16.93 18.02 14.58
C GLU A 301 -15.52 17.58 14.15
N LYS A 302 -14.57 17.52 15.09
CA LYS A 302 -13.17 17.20 14.82
C LYS A 302 -12.54 16.43 16.00
N ASP A 303 -11.38 15.85 15.76
CA ASP A 303 -10.52 15.20 16.76
C ASP A 303 -11.19 14.11 17.61
N VAL A 304 -11.99 13.27 16.93
CA VAL A 304 -12.50 12.02 17.53
C VAL A 304 -11.44 10.93 17.33
N PHE A 305 -10.89 10.40 18.41
CA PHE A 305 -9.76 9.48 18.38
C PHE A 305 -10.00 8.26 17.48
N ALA A 306 -11.18 7.60 17.59
CA ALA A 306 -11.52 6.46 16.74
C ALA A 306 -11.59 6.83 15.25
N ILE A 307 -12.07 8.04 14.92
CA ILE A 307 -12.11 8.53 13.53
C ILE A 307 -10.69 8.84 13.05
N ASN A 308 -9.81 9.35 13.91
CA ASN A 308 -8.41 9.58 13.57
C ASN A 308 -7.67 8.26 13.27
N VAL A 309 -7.97 7.18 14.02
CA VAL A 309 -7.52 5.82 13.70
C VAL A 309 -8.07 5.36 12.33
N LEU A 310 -9.34 5.61 12.05
CA LEU A 310 -9.96 5.27 10.77
C LEU A 310 -9.33 6.02 9.59
N LYS A 311 -9.02 7.32 9.76
CA LYS A 311 -8.28 8.14 8.78
C LYS A 311 -6.87 7.58 8.52
N THR A 312 -6.18 7.19 9.58
CA THR A 312 -4.86 6.54 9.46
C THR A 312 -4.95 5.25 8.64
N LEU A 313 -5.91 4.39 8.94
CA LEU A 313 -6.13 3.14 8.21
C LEU A 313 -6.50 3.38 6.73
N PHE A 314 -7.28 4.42 6.43
CA PHE A 314 -7.55 4.82 5.06
C PHE A 314 -6.27 5.19 4.31
N LEU A 315 -5.43 6.03 4.89
CA LEU A 315 -4.18 6.49 4.25
C LEU A 315 -3.24 5.34 3.89
N ILE A 316 -3.11 4.35 4.77
CA ILE A 316 -2.19 3.23 4.56
C ILE A 316 -2.82 2.02 3.87
N LYS A 317 -4.12 2.08 3.52
CA LYS A 317 -4.87 0.94 2.95
C LYS A 317 -4.18 0.24 1.78
N TYR A 318 -3.61 1.00 0.86
CA TYR A 318 -3.00 0.48 -0.37
C TYR A 318 -1.47 0.58 -0.36
N VAL A 319 -0.87 0.89 0.78
CA VAL A 319 0.58 1.01 0.92
C VAL A 319 1.18 -0.32 1.33
N LEU A 320 2.05 -0.88 0.50
CA LEU A 320 2.67 -2.19 0.74
C LEU A 320 3.83 -2.15 1.74
N GLU A 321 4.39 -0.98 2.01
CA GLU A 321 5.57 -0.79 2.85
C GLU A 321 5.27 -0.80 4.35
N ILE A 322 3.99 -0.77 4.73
CA ILE A 322 3.56 -0.72 6.13
C ILE A 322 2.38 -1.65 6.37
N GLU A 323 2.49 -2.48 7.38
CA GLU A 323 1.41 -3.33 7.83
C GLU A 323 0.54 -2.59 8.86
N ALA A 324 -0.77 -2.61 8.69
CA ALA A 324 -1.71 -1.99 9.61
C ALA A 324 -1.96 -2.84 10.87
N ASN A 325 -0.88 -3.29 11.55
CA ASN A 325 -0.94 -3.93 12.85
C ASN A 325 -1.04 -2.89 13.98
N VAL A 326 -1.41 -3.32 15.19
CA VAL A 326 -1.62 -2.41 16.34
C VAL A 326 -0.40 -1.55 16.63
N ASP A 327 0.81 -2.13 16.66
CA ASP A 327 2.03 -1.41 17.02
C ASP A 327 2.40 -0.32 16.00
N ASN A 328 2.19 -0.59 14.73
CA ASN A 328 2.41 0.38 13.64
C ASN A 328 1.36 1.50 13.68
N ILE A 329 0.08 1.15 13.91
CA ILE A 329 -0.98 2.15 14.08
C ILE A 329 -0.66 3.07 15.25
N VAL A 330 -0.22 2.53 16.39
CA VAL A 330 0.21 3.33 17.56
C VAL A 330 1.30 4.33 17.16
N SER A 331 2.32 3.89 16.43
CA SER A 331 3.42 4.77 15.98
C SER A 331 2.95 5.87 15.03
N LEU A 332 1.92 5.60 14.20
CA LEU A 332 1.30 6.60 13.31
C LEU A 332 0.39 7.60 14.05
N MET A 333 -0.10 7.23 15.23
CA MET A 333 -1.04 8.03 16.03
C MET A 333 -0.36 8.94 17.06
N ILE A 334 0.96 8.90 17.21
CA ILE A 334 1.72 9.71 18.17
C ILE A 334 1.52 11.19 17.89
N THR A 335 1.18 11.95 18.91
CA THR A 335 0.93 13.40 18.87
C THR A 335 1.99 14.22 19.59
N SER A 336 2.75 13.61 20.51
CA SER A 336 3.79 14.26 21.30
C SER A 336 4.93 13.29 21.62
N ILE A 337 6.14 13.83 21.78
CA ILE A 337 7.28 13.06 22.28
C ILE A 337 7.10 12.56 23.74
N ASP A 338 6.10 13.10 24.44
CA ASP A 338 5.76 12.74 25.81
C ASP A 338 4.56 11.78 25.92
N ASP A 339 4.05 11.29 24.79
CA ASP A 339 2.96 10.33 24.79
C ASP A 339 3.36 9.03 25.51
N ASP A 340 2.46 8.50 26.33
CA ASP A 340 2.60 7.17 26.90
C ASP A 340 2.16 6.11 25.90
N ARG A 341 3.12 5.40 25.32
CA ARG A 341 2.86 4.37 24.31
C ARG A 341 1.92 3.27 24.80
N ILE A 342 1.96 2.91 26.10
CA ILE A 342 1.11 1.84 26.65
C ILE A 342 -0.34 2.31 26.70
N SER A 343 -0.56 3.52 27.20
CA SER A 343 -1.89 4.14 27.22
C SER A 343 -2.43 4.35 25.80
N LEU A 344 -1.59 4.83 24.89
CA LEU A 344 -1.97 5.05 23.49
C LEU A 344 -2.33 3.72 22.80
N LYS A 345 -1.60 2.63 23.08
CA LYS A 345 -1.90 1.30 22.56
C LYS A 345 -3.27 0.81 23.01
N ALA A 346 -3.60 0.96 24.29
CA ALA A 346 -4.92 0.61 24.82
C ALA A 346 -6.05 1.41 24.13
N GLN A 347 -5.85 2.71 23.92
CA GLN A 347 -6.81 3.56 23.20
C GLN A 347 -6.99 3.13 21.74
N VAL A 348 -5.91 2.79 21.04
CA VAL A 348 -5.96 2.29 19.66
C VAL A 348 -6.70 0.96 19.61
N GLU A 349 -6.42 0.02 20.51
CA GLU A 349 -7.11 -1.27 20.57
C GLU A 349 -8.63 -1.10 20.81
N ASP A 350 -9.03 -0.20 21.70
CA ASP A 350 -10.44 0.09 21.96
C ASP A 350 -11.12 0.77 20.77
N ALA A 351 -10.43 1.72 20.10
CA ALA A 351 -10.92 2.33 18.88
C ALA A 351 -11.12 1.29 17.78
N LEU A 352 -10.17 0.39 17.57
CA LEU A 352 -10.26 -0.70 16.58
C LEU A 352 -11.45 -1.63 16.88
N LYS A 353 -11.71 -1.96 18.15
CA LYS A 353 -12.90 -2.76 18.53
C LYS A 353 -14.21 -2.05 18.16
N VAL A 354 -14.32 -0.76 18.42
CA VAL A 354 -15.51 0.03 18.06
C VAL A 354 -15.69 0.09 16.56
N LEU A 355 -14.63 0.39 15.81
CA LEU A 355 -14.66 0.49 14.34
C LEU A 355 -15.03 -0.86 13.68
N MET A 356 -14.52 -1.98 14.20
CA MET A 356 -14.91 -3.32 13.72
C MET A 356 -16.40 -3.61 13.98
N ARG A 357 -16.93 -3.27 15.18
CA ARG A 357 -18.35 -3.45 15.49
C ARG A 357 -19.26 -2.64 14.57
N GLN A 358 -18.77 -1.49 14.10
CA GLN A 358 -19.50 -0.65 13.15
C GLN A 358 -19.22 -1.02 11.67
N MET A 359 -18.49 -2.11 11.42
CA MET A 359 -18.15 -2.63 10.10
C MET A 359 -17.42 -1.63 9.18
N LEU A 360 -16.71 -0.66 9.75
CA LEU A 360 -15.91 0.31 9.00
C LEU A 360 -14.51 -0.22 8.68
N ILE A 361 -14.07 -1.19 9.43
CA ILE A 361 -12.79 -1.89 9.25
C ILE A 361 -12.98 -3.39 9.45
N GLN A 362 -12.05 -4.16 8.90
CA GLN A 362 -11.99 -5.60 9.04
C GLN A 362 -10.61 -6.00 9.58
N LYS A 363 -10.58 -7.04 10.43
CA LYS A 363 -9.34 -7.66 10.88
C LYS A 363 -9.05 -8.89 10.02
N ASN A 364 -7.82 -8.98 9.49
CA ASN A 364 -7.31 -10.12 8.76
C ASN A 364 -5.98 -10.57 9.40
N GLY A 365 -5.99 -11.66 10.14
CA GLY A 365 -4.85 -12.05 10.99
C GLY A 365 -4.55 -10.97 12.03
N SER A 366 -3.35 -10.39 11.98
CA SER A 366 -2.92 -9.28 12.84
C SER A 366 -3.17 -7.89 12.24
N ILE A 367 -3.62 -7.81 10.98
CA ILE A 367 -3.72 -6.59 10.19
C ILE A 367 -5.16 -6.07 10.16
N TYR A 368 -5.34 -4.76 10.22
CA TYR A 368 -6.63 -4.08 10.12
C TYR A 368 -6.76 -3.37 8.77
N VAL A 369 -7.89 -3.52 8.11
CA VAL A 369 -8.15 -2.99 6.78
C VAL A 369 -9.34 -2.05 6.79
N PHE A 370 -9.16 -0.84 6.29
CA PHE A 370 -10.26 0.11 6.04
C PHE A 370 -11.18 -0.42 4.94
N LEU A 371 -12.48 -0.30 5.13
CA LEU A 371 -13.50 -0.77 4.17
C LEU A 371 -14.19 0.41 3.48
N THR A 372 -14.17 0.42 2.15
CA THR A 372 -15.00 1.33 1.34
C THR A 372 -16.48 0.94 1.43
N ASP A 373 -17.39 1.77 0.96
CA ASP A 373 -18.84 1.49 0.97
C ASP A 373 -19.16 0.16 0.28
N GLU A 374 -18.58 -0.06 -0.90
CA GLU A 374 -18.79 -1.30 -1.65
C GLU A 374 -18.21 -2.53 -0.92
N GLU A 375 -17.05 -2.38 -0.28
CA GLU A 375 -16.46 -3.47 0.52
C GLU A 375 -17.30 -3.78 1.75
N GLN A 376 -17.91 -2.77 2.38
CA GLN A 376 -18.84 -2.95 3.50
C GLN A 376 -20.08 -3.71 3.07
N GLU A 377 -20.68 -3.39 1.91
CA GLU A 377 -21.82 -4.12 1.35
C GLU A 377 -21.47 -5.60 1.13
N ILE A 378 -20.34 -5.88 0.49
CA ILE A 378 -19.90 -7.25 0.25
C ILE A 378 -19.59 -7.98 1.56
N ASN A 379 -18.94 -7.33 2.53
CA ASN A 379 -18.68 -7.94 3.83
C ASN A 379 -19.96 -8.25 4.58
N ASN A 380 -20.97 -7.37 4.52
CA ASN A 380 -22.28 -7.66 5.10
C ASN A 380 -22.93 -8.90 4.47
N GLU A 381 -22.81 -9.08 3.16
CA GLU A 381 -23.31 -10.28 2.49
C GLU A 381 -22.52 -11.54 2.89
N ILE A 382 -21.19 -11.43 3.02
CA ILE A 382 -20.34 -12.52 3.50
C ILE A 382 -20.70 -12.89 4.96
N GLU A 383 -20.92 -11.90 5.84
CA GLU A 383 -21.27 -12.17 7.24
C GLU A 383 -22.64 -12.86 7.40
N LYS A 384 -23.58 -12.62 6.48
CA LYS A 384 -24.88 -13.34 6.46
C LYS A 384 -24.76 -14.80 6.04
N GLU A 385 -23.63 -15.23 5.46
CA GLU A 385 -23.41 -16.63 5.12
C GLU A 385 -23.38 -17.48 6.39
N ASN A 386 -24.28 -18.45 6.45
CA ASN A 386 -24.35 -19.36 7.59
C ASN A 386 -23.35 -20.49 7.42
N VAL A 387 -22.31 -20.52 8.25
CA VAL A 387 -21.31 -21.59 8.34
C VAL A 387 -21.45 -22.22 9.71
N GLU A 388 -21.86 -23.48 9.74
CA GLU A 388 -22.07 -24.23 10.97
C GLU A 388 -20.74 -24.77 11.54
N MET A 389 -20.68 -24.92 12.88
CA MET A 389 -19.50 -25.47 13.56
C MET A 389 -19.01 -26.82 12.97
N PRO A 390 -19.88 -27.77 12.64
CA PRO A 390 -19.46 -29.02 12.01
C PRO A 390 -18.66 -28.87 10.74
N GLU A 391 -18.97 -27.86 9.92
CA GLU A 391 -18.24 -27.62 8.67
C GLU A 391 -16.82 -27.10 8.95
N VAL A 392 -16.70 -26.20 9.93
CA VAL A 392 -15.39 -25.68 10.37
C VAL A 392 -14.52 -26.81 10.89
N ILE A 393 -15.06 -27.66 11.79
CA ILE A 393 -14.32 -28.80 12.37
C ILE A 393 -13.90 -29.79 11.28
N THR A 394 -14.75 -30.02 10.26
CA THR A 394 -14.38 -30.88 9.13
C THR A 394 -13.18 -30.32 8.36
N LYS A 395 -13.16 -28.99 8.10
CA LYS A 395 -12.01 -28.36 7.42
C LYS A 395 -10.75 -28.34 8.28
N ILE A 396 -10.88 -28.16 9.58
CA ILE A 396 -9.76 -28.28 10.52
C ILE A 396 -9.22 -29.70 10.52
N ALA A 397 -10.09 -30.72 10.49
CA ALA A 397 -9.67 -32.12 10.41
C ALA A 397 -8.91 -32.41 9.09
N GLU A 398 -9.38 -31.89 7.95
CA GLU A 398 -8.65 -31.97 6.67
C GLU A 398 -7.25 -31.36 6.82
N MET A 399 -7.15 -30.16 7.40
CA MET A 399 -5.88 -29.45 7.57
C MET A 399 -4.91 -30.19 8.51
N ILE A 400 -5.42 -30.75 9.61
CA ILE A 400 -4.60 -31.55 10.54
C ILE A 400 -4.08 -32.80 9.83
N TYR A 401 -4.96 -33.61 9.23
CA TYR A 401 -4.65 -34.96 8.78
C TYR A 401 -4.16 -35.06 7.33
N GLU A 402 -4.24 -34.00 6.54
CA GLU A 402 -3.68 -33.96 5.18
C GLU A 402 -2.46 -33.04 5.07
N ASP A 403 -2.49 -31.88 5.75
CA ASP A 403 -1.48 -30.85 5.56
C ASP A 403 -0.39 -30.84 6.64
N ILE A 404 -0.78 -31.00 7.93
CA ILE A 404 0.15 -30.83 9.07
C ILE A 404 0.71 -32.19 9.52
N PHE A 405 -0.18 -33.18 9.73
CA PHE A 405 0.17 -34.54 10.13
C PHE A 405 -0.41 -35.53 9.14
N SER A 406 0.22 -35.67 7.98
CA SER A 406 -0.27 -36.49 6.86
C SER A 406 -0.03 -38.00 7.03
N SER A 407 0.60 -38.42 8.12
CA SER A 407 0.90 -39.81 8.38
C SER A 407 -0.37 -40.62 8.69
N LYS A 408 -0.67 -41.60 7.85
CA LYS A 408 -1.84 -42.50 8.01
C LYS A 408 -1.55 -43.71 8.87
N LYS A 409 -0.27 -44.00 9.12
CA LYS A 409 0.21 -45.15 9.88
C LYS A 409 1.41 -44.72 10.71
N TYR A 410 1.47 -45.25 11.91
CA TYR A 410 2.67 -45.18 12.73
C TYR A 410 3.62 -46.32 12.37
N GLN A 411 4.85 -46.00 12.00
CA GLN A 411 5.92 -46.98 11.74
C GLN A 411 6.61 -47.32 13.04
N TYR A 412 6.52 -48.58 13.44
CA TYR A 412 7.20 -49.05 14.64
C TYR A 412 8.72 -49.11 14.38
N PRO A 413 9.55 -48.44 15.21
CA PRO A 413 10.99 -48.26 14.91
C PRO A 413 11.79 -49.56 14.86
N SER A 414 11.43 -50.56 15.68
CA SER A 414 12.10 -51.82 15.69
C SER A 414 11.84 -52.63 14.41
N PHE A 415 12.69 -53.54 14.08
CA PHE A 415 12.64 -54.40 12.88
C PHE A 415 12.62 -53.61 11.57
N SER A 416 13.39 -52.54 11.50
CA SER A 416 13.54 -51.72 10.32
C SER A 416 12.20 -51.17 9.77
N GLY A 417 11.25 -50.89 10.68
CA GLY A 417 9.94 -50.34 10.30
C GLY A 417 8.99 -51.34 9.63
N ARG A 418 9.22 -52.67 9.78
CA ARG A 418 8.40 -53.74 9.19
C ARG A 418 6.94 -53.69 9.64
N TYR A 419 6.69 -53.22 10.86
CA TYR A 419 5.35 -53.13 11.45
C TYR A 419 4.84 -51.71 11.44
N ALA A 420 3.64 -51.53 10.91
CA ALA A 420 2.97 -50.27 10.82
C ALA A 420 1.54 -50.38 11.37
N PHE A 421 1.12 -49.41 12.20
CA PHE A 421 -0.16 -49.39 12.86
C PHE A 421 -1.02 -48.24 12.31
N SER A 422 -2.17 -48.57 11.74
CA SER A 422 -3.19 -47.58 11.38
C SER A 422 -3.96 -47.13 12.62
N PHE A 423 -4.44 -45.94 12.63
CA PHE A 423 -5.19 -45.35 13.75
C PHE A 423 -6.40 -44.55 13.25
N ASN A 424 -7.45 -44.52 14.06
CA ASN A 424 -8.61 -43.72 13.84
C ASN A 424 -8.21 -42.24 14.00
N GLN A 425 -8.72 -41.38 13.13
CA GLN A 425 -8.45 -39.96 13.10
C GLN A 425 -9.75 -39.20 13.45
N THR A 426 -9.73 -38.44 14.54
CA THR A 426 -10.92 -37.77 15.07
C THR A 426 -10.58 -36.34 15.50
N VAL A 427 -11.46 -35.39 15.24
CA VAL A 427 -11.38 -34.04 15.80
C VAL A 427 -12.67 -33.78 16.59
N ASP A 428 -12.52 -33.40 17.83
CA ASP A 428 -13.59 -33.40 18.83
C ASP A 428 -14.27 -34.80 18.88
N ASP A 429 -15.56 -34.89 18.61
CA ASP A 429 -16.27 -36.15 18.52
C ASP A 429 -16.56 -36.59 17.07
N ARG A 430 -15.88 -35.97 16.09
CA ARG A 430 -16.14 -36.22 14.67
C ARG A 430 -15.01 -36.98 14.00
N PRO A 431 -15.30 -38.19 13.47
CA PRO A 431 -14.32 -38.93 12.70
C PRO A 431 -13.97 -38.18 11.41
N TYR A 432 -12.69 -38.06 11.10
CA TYR A 432 -12.21 -37.44 9.87
C TYR A 432 -12.67 -38.20 8.62
N LYS A 433 -12.71 -39.53 8.68
CA LYS A 433 -13.23 -40.40 7.61
C LYS A 433 -14.23 -41.40 8.19
N ALA A 434 -15.32 -41.60 7.44
CA ALA A 434 -16.41 -42.47 7.90
C ALA A 434 -16.06 -43.95 8.12
N ASN A 435 -15.10 -44.47 7.35
CA ASN A 435 -14.75 -45.89 7.35
C ASN A 435 -13.42 -46.15 8.08
N GLN A 436 -13.37 -45.84 9.37
CA GLN A 436 -12.23 -46.12 10.22
C GLN A 436 -12.67 -47.11 11.29
N ASN A 437 -11.93 -48.24 11.39
CA ASN A 437 -12.16 -49.25 12.42
C ASN A 437 -10.82 -49.87 12.80
N TYR A 438 -10.01 -49.06 13.51
CA TYR A 438 -8.70 -49.46 13.99
C TYR A 438 -8.72 -49.59 15.52
N ASP A 439 -7.83 -50.40 16.08
CA ASP A 439 -7.77 -50.65 17.52
C ASP A 439 -7.30 -49.45 18.35
N ILE A 440 -6.60 -48.50 17.70
CA ILE A 440 -6.06 -47.30 18.34
C ILE A 440 -6.56 -46.05 17.61
N GLY A 441 -6.53 -44.91 18.29
CA GLY A 441 -6.98 -43.63 17.75
C GLY A 441 -6.07 -42.44 18.09
N LEU A 442 -6.19 -41.42 17.29
CA LEU A 442 -5.66 -40.09 17.53
C LEU A 442 -6.84 -39.09 17.49
N ARG A 443 -7.11 -38.48 18.63
CA ARG A 443 -8.16 -37.48 18.79
C ARG A 443 -7.58 -36.12 19.13
N VAL A 444 -7.92 -35.13 18.35
CA VAL A 444 -7.57 -33.73 18.63
C VAL A 444 -8.77 -33.02 19.18
N LEU A 445 -8.65 -32.36 20.32
CA LEU A 445 -9.71 -31.58 20.95
C LEU A 445 -9.45 -30.09 20.74
N THR A 446 -10.41 -29.40 20.13
CA THR A 446 -10.37 -27.96 19.87
C THR A 446 -10.95 -27.16 21.04
N PRO A 447 -10.73 -25.83 21.13
CA PRO A 447 -11.39 -24.98 22.11
C PRO A 447 -12.93 -25.00 22.05
N TRP A 448 -13.49 -25.46 20.92
CA TRP A 448 -14.95 -25.57 20.73
C TRP A 448 -15.51 -26.94 21.11
N TYR A 449 -14.68 -27.81 21.69
CA TYR A 449 -15.16 -29.11 22.19
C TYR A 449 -16.14 -28.91 23.33
N GLU A 450 -17.37 -29.47 23.19
CA GLU A 450 -18.45 -29.32 24.15
C GLU A 450 -18.34 -30.28 25.38
N GLY A 451 -17.44 -31.24 25.31
CA GLY A 451 -17.17 -32.15 26.41
C GLY A 451 -16.35 -31.54 27.54
N GLY A 452 -16.23 -32.25 28.65
CA GLY A 452 -15.41 -31.81 29.78
C GLY A 452 -13.93 -31.75 29.42
N THR A 453 -13.31 -30.59 29.68
CA THR A 453 -11.88 -30.34 29.42
C THR A 453 -11.05 -30.21 30.72
N ASP A 454 -11.61 -30.58 31.88
CA ASP A 454 -10.86 -30.68 33.10
C ASP A 454 -9.88 -31.86 33.10
N ASP A 455 -8.76 -31.74 33.80
CA ASP A 455 -7.69 -32.73 33.79
C ASP A 455 -8.16 -34.13 34.16
N GLY A 456 -9.09 -34.26 35.12
CA GLY A 456 -9.65 -35.55 35.54
C GLY A 456 -10.47 -36.22 34.42
N THR A 457 -11.31 -35.48 33.74
CA THR A 457 -12.12 -35.96 32.61
C THR A 457 -11.22 -36.37 31.43
N LEU A 458 -10.21 -35.57 31.11
CA LEU A 458 -9.28 -35.87 30.01
C LEU A 458 -8.41 -37.13 30.31
N ARG A 459 -7.96 -37.32 31.54
CA ARG A 459 -7.26 -38.54 31.97
C ARG A 459 -8.14 -39.76 31.85
N LEU A 460 -9.38 -39.67 32.29
CA LEU A 460 -10.35 -40.75 32.19
C LEU A 460 -10.62 -41.11 30.72
N LEU A 461 -10.84 -40.11 29.89
CA LEU A 461 -11.14 -40.29 28.46
C LEU A 461 -9.93 -40.97 27.75
N SER A 462 -8.72 -40.50 28.00
CA SER A 462 -7.48 -41.08 27.47
C SER A 462 -7.22 -42.50 27.96
N GLY A 463 -7.57 -42.82 29.22
CA GLY A 463 -7.37 -44.13 29.80
C GLY A 463 -8.34 -45.21 29.30
N GLN A 464 -9.55 -44.84 28.94
CA GLN A 464 -10.61 -45.74 28.49
C GLN A 464 -10.63 -45.99 26.98
N GLY A 465 -10.23 -45.01 26.17
CA GLY A 465 -10.50 -44.96 24.74
C GLY A 465 -9.46 -45.62 23.83
N LYS A 466 -8.33 -46.13 24.34
CA LYS A 466 -7.20 -46.51 23.49
C LYS A 466 -6.81 -45.46 22.44
N GLU A 467 -6.88 -44.19 22.84
CA GLU A 467 -6.63 -43.05 21.99
C GLU A 467 -5.56 -42.15 22.57
N VAL A 468 -4.77 -41.53 21.69
CA VAL A 468 -3.98 -40.37 22.03
C VAL A 468 -4.92 -39.16 21.99
N LEU A 469 -4.99 -38.39 23.08
CA LEU A 469 -5.70 -37.11 23.10
C LEU A 469 -4.70 -35.98 22.97
N VAL A 470 -4.90 -35.15 21.97
CA VAL A 470 -4.15 -33.89 21.74
C VAL A 470 -5.08 -32.73 22.05
N VAL A 471 -4.90 -32.08 23.19
CA VAL A 471 -5.76 -30.99 23.66
C VAL A 471 -5.11 -29.66 23.28
N LEU A 472 -5.74 -28.92 22.38
CA LEU A 472 -5.27 -27.62 21.93
C LEU A 472 -5.43 -26.57 23.05
N PRO A 473 -4.58 -25.52 23.09
CA PRO A 473 -4.73 -24.37 23.99
C PRO A 473 -6.11 -23.71 23.80
N ASN A 474 -6.56 -23.00 24.83
CA ASN A 474 -7.82 -22.25 24.78
C ASN A 474 -7.69 -20.94 23.97
N ASP A 475 -7.26 -21.05 22.72
CA ASP A 475 -7.19 -19.99 21.71
C ASP A 475 -7.88 -20.48 20.44
N ASP A 476 -8.93 -19.79 20.02
CA ASP A 476 -9.76 -20.16 18.88
C ASP A 476 -9.43 -19.37 17.59
N ALA A 477 -8.28 -18.71 17.54
CA ALA A 477 -7.89 -17.88 16.39
C ALA A 477 -7.93 -18.67 15.07
N PHE A 478 -7.43 -19.91 15.05
CA PHE A 478 -7.44 -20.75 13.85
C PHE A 478 -8.86 -21.15 13.42
N LEU A 479 -9.79 -21.34 14.37
CA LEU A 479 -11.20 -21.67 14.11
C LEU A 479 -11.92 -20.43 13.52
N THR A 480 -11.65 -19.26 14.06
CA THR A 480 -12.18 -17.98 13.58
C THR A 480 -11.71 -17.69 12.15
N GLU A 481 -10.44 -17.87 11.85
CA GLU A 481 -9.90 -17.71 10.49
C GLU A 481 -10.50 -18.73 9.51
N MET A 482 -10.64 -19.99 9.92
CA MET A 482 -11.26 -21.03 9.10
C MET A 482 -12.76 -20.75 8.85
N ARG A 483 -13.49 -20.25 9.83
CA ARG A 483 -14.88 -19.86 9.65
C ARG A 483 -15.02 -18.72 8.67
N ALA A 484 -14.16 -17.70 8.78
CA ALA A 484 -14.12 -16.59 7.84
C ALA A 484 -13.77 -17.06 6.41
N TYR A 485 -12.79 -17.95 6.28
CA TYR A 485 -12.47 -18.60 5.00
C TYR A 485 -13.70 -19.25 4.36
N LEU A 486 -14.44 -20.07 5.11
CA LEU A 486 -15.61 -20.78 4.61
C LEU A 486 -16.77 -19.84 4.21
N LYS A 487 -16.98 -18.75 4.95
CA LYS A 487 -17.95 -17.71 4.58
C LYS A 487 -17.62 -17.06 3.25
N ILE A 488 -16.36 -16.66 3.06
CA ILE A 488 -15.87 -16.05 1.81
C ILE A 488 -15.98 -17.06 0.66
N GLU A 489 -15.55 -18.31 0.86
CA GLU A 489 -15.65 -19.37 -0.15
C GLU A 489 -17.10 -19.56 -0.60
N ARG A 490 -18.04 -19.63 0.34
CA ARG A 490 -19.47 -19.80 0.06
C ARG A 490 -20.05 -18.62 -0.71
N PHE A 491 -19.74 -17.39 -0.28
CA PHE A 491 -20.14 -16.18 -0.98
C PHE A 491 -19.63 -16.15 -2.42
N LEU A 492 -18.33 -16.41 -2.64
CA LEU A 492 -17.73 -16.41 -3.97
C LEU A 492 -18.33 -17.50 -4.88
N ARG A 493 -18.72 -18.66 -4.31
CA ARG A 493 -19.35 -19.75 -5.07
C ARG A 493 -20.79 -19.43 -5.50
N LYS A 494 -21.56 -18.71 -4.67
CA LYS A 494 -22.94 -18.32 -4.97
C LYS A 494 -23.04 -17.19 -6.00
N ASN A 495 -22.11 -16.25 -5.97
CA ASN A 495 -22.15 -15.01 -6.74
C ASN A 495 -21.37 -15.08 -8.05
N THR A 496 -21.72 -16.05 -8.90
CA THR A 496 -21.10 -16.22 -10.24
C THR A 496 -21.81 -15.42 -11.35
N SER A 497 -22.92 -14.73 -11.07
CA SER A 497 -23.73 -14.06 -12.09
C SER A 497 -23.27 -12.64 -12.44
N VAL A 498 -23.50 -12.30 -13.70
CA VAL A 498 -23.03 -11.17 -14.51
C VAL A 498 -23.37 -9.75 -13.97
N GLN A 499 -24.16 -9.60 -12.92
CA GLN A 499 -24.57 -8.27 -12.41
C GLN A 499 -23.48 -7.46 -11.70
N LEU A 500 -22.29 -7.98 -11.57
CA LEU A 500 -21.28 -7.46 -10.66
C LEU A 500 -19.92 -7.12 -11.29
N ALA A 501 -19.86 -6.71 -12.55
CA ALA A 501 -18.63 -6.18 -13.15
C ALA A 501 -18.01 -5.05 -12.30
N LYS A 502 -18.84 -4.24 -11.64
CA LYS A 502 -18.44 -3.20 -10.69
C LYS A 502 -17.66 -3.74 -9.47
N TYR A 503 -17.90 -4.99 -9.08
CA TYR A 503 -17.30 -5.62 -7.90
C TYR A 503 -16.21 -6.65 -8.21
N GLU A 504 -15.80 -6.81 -9.46
CA GLU A 504 -14.79 -7.83 -9.83
C GLU A 504 -13.44 -7.60 -9.13
N THR A 505 -13.02 -6.34 -9.00
CA THR A 505 -11.79 -5.99 -8.25
C THR A 505 -11.90 -6.39 -6.78
N ILE A 506 -13.08 -6.14 -6.15
CA ILE A 506 -13.32 -6.50 -4.76
C ILE A 506 -13.40 -8.02 -4.60
N LYS A 507 -14.03 -8.72 -5.54
CA LYS A 507 -14.07 -10.20 -5.53
C LYS A 507 -12.68 -10.81 -5.66
N GLU A 508 -11.80 -10.23 -6.50
CA GLU A 508 -10.43 -10.72 -6.59
C GLU A 508 -9.67 -10.46 -5.27
N ALA A 509 -9.84 -9.30 -4.65
CA ALA A 509 -9.31 -9.03 -3.32
C ALA A 509 -9.83 -10.04 -2.28
N LYS A 510 -11.13 -10.43 -2.35
CA LYS A 510 -11.70 -11.47 -1.48
C LYS A 510 -11.15 -12.87 -1.77
N ARG A 511 -10.78 -13.20 -3.01
CA ARG A 511 -10.05 -14.45 -3.32
C ARG A 511 -8.65 -14.46 -2.70
N VAL A 512 -7.96 -13.33 -2.71
CA VAL A 512 -6.66 -13.20 -2.03
C VAL A 512 -6.85 -13.34 -0.53
N GLU A 513 -7.79 -12.60 0.08
CA GLU A 513 -8.13 -12.69 1.50
C GLU A 513 -8.48 -14.14 1.91
N MET A 514 -9.29 -14.84 1.12
CA MET A 514 -9.65 -16.24 1.38
C MET A 514 -8.39 -17.14 1.49
N ARG A 515 -7.40 -16.94 0.61
CA ARG A 515 -6.13 -17.69 0.65
C ARG A 515 -5.30 -17.33 1.90
N GLU A 516 -5.24 -16.06 2.25
CA GLU A 516 -4.56 -15.57 3.45
C GLU A 516 -5.20 -16.14 4.72
N ARG A 517 -6.54 -16.12 4.82
CA ARG A 517 -7.28 -16.71 5.94
C ARG A 517 -6.98 -18.19 6.12
N ASN A 518 -6.92 -18.95 5.02
CA ASN A 518 -6.54 -20.36 5.05
C ASN A 518 -5.09 -20.55 5.53
N GLY A 519 -4.17 -19.70 5.07
CA GLY A 519 -2.78 -19.68 5.51
C GLY A 519 -2.63 -19.37 7.00
N ASN A 520 -3.36 -18.34 7.48
CA ASN A 520 -3.40 -17.95 8.89
C ASN A 520 -3.96 -19.09 9.77
N ALA A 521 -5.08 -19.69 9.35
CA ALA A 521 -5.66 -20.83 10.07
C ALA A 521 -4.64 -21.97 10.20
N LYS A 522 -3.91 -22.30 9.14
CA LYS A 522 -2.87 -23.33 9.15
C LYS A 522 -1.72 -22.97 10.08
N LEU A 523 -1.26 -21.72 10.06
CA LEU A 523 -0.18 -21.24 10.92
C LEU A 523 -0.58 -21.34 12.40
N TYR A 524 -1.71 -20.76 12.78
CA TYR A 524 -2.20 -20.75 14.15
C TYR A 524 -2.51 -22.17 14.66
N LEU A 525 -3.09 -23.02 13.83
CA LEU A 525 -3.34 -24.41 14.16
C LEU A 525 -2.03 -25.21 14.37
N THR A 526 -1.01 -24.94 13.55
CA THR A 526 0.31 -25.58 13.69
C THR A 526 0.96 -25.19 15.02
N GLU A 527 0.92 -23.91 15.39
CA GLU A 527 1.44 -23.45 16.69
C GLU A 527 0.61 -24.02 17.85
N ALA A 528 -0.72 -24.03 17.75
CA ALA A 528 -1.58 -24.66 18.76
C ALA A 528 -1.25 -26.15 18.96
N LEU A 529 -0.97 -26.89 17.88
CA LEU A 529 -0.54 -28.30 17.96
C LEU A 529 0.86 -28.47 18.59
N LYS A 530 1.76 -27.52 18.40
CA LYS A 530 3.07 -27.53 19.07
C LYS A 530 2.94 -27.31 20.58
N GLU A 531 2.00 -26.48 21.00
CA GLU A 531 1.75 -26.14 22.40
C GLU A 531 0.76 -27.10 23.09
N ALA A 532 0.08 -27.94 22.32
CA ALA A 532 -0.96 -28.84 22.80
C ALA A 532 -0.50 -29.74 23.95
N THR A 533 -1.39 -29.99 24.92
CA THR A 533 -1.19 -30.99 25.95
C THR A 533 -1.60 -32.36 25.42
N ILE A 534 -0.73 -33.34 25.55
CA ILE A 534 -0.97 -34.71 25.04
C ILE A 534 -1.20 -35.67 26.18
N TYR A 535 -2.33 -36.40 26.13
CA TYR A 535 -2.67 -37.45 27.09
C TYR A 535 -2.59 -38.82 26.42
N VAL A 536 -1.97 -39.77 27.10
CA VAL A 536 -1.87 -41.18 26.67
C VAL A 536 -2.09 -42.08 27.88
N ASN A 537 -3.02 -43.04 27.79
CA ASN A 537 -3.32 -44.02 28.84
C ASN A 537 -3.64 -43.40 30.22
N GLY A 538 -4.26 -42.23 30.27
CA GLY A 538 -4.61 -41.52 31.50
C GLY A 538 -3.52 -40.62 32.05
N ASP A 539 -2.36 -40.54 31.44
CA ASP A 539 -1.26 -39.67 31.85
C ASP A 539 -0.91 -38.59 30.84
N VAL A 540 -0.46 -37.43 31.35
CA VAL A 540 0.11 -36.39 30.50
C VAL A 540 1.48 -36.82 30.00
N LEU A 541 1.65 -36.79 28.68
CA LEU A 541 2.92 -37.13 28.04
C LEU A 541 3.75 -35.88 27.78
N HIS A 542 4.91 -35.81 28.41
CA HIS A 542 5.93 -34.81 28.09
C HIS A 542 6.80 -35.32 26.96
N THR A 543 6.62 -34.78 25.77
CA THR A 543 7.34 -35.21 24.56
C THR A 543 8.73 -34.60 24.49
N SER A 544 9.69 -35.34 23.97
CA SER A 544 11.06 -34.89 23.76
C SER A 544 11.21 -34.00 22.52
N GLY A 545 10.39 -34.24 21.50
CA GLY A 545 10.36 -33.48 20.25
C GLY A 545 9.54 -32.17 20.37
N LYS A 546 9.93 -31.14 19.60
CA LYS A 546 9.22 -29.86 19.54
C LYS A 546 8.26 -29.80 18.35
N GLU A 547 8.55 -30.54 17.27
CA GLU A 547 7.74 -30.52 16.05
C GLU A 547 6.49 -31.39 16.20
N VAL A 548 5.37 -30.93 15.60
CA VAL A 548 4.05 -31.61 15.68
C VAL A 548 4.15 -33.10 15.34
N THR A 549 4.78 -33.43 14.23
CA THR A 549 4.93 -34.83 13.77
C THR A 549 5.72 -35.69 14.75
N SER A 550 6.78 -35.15 15.33
CA SER A 550 7.60 -35.87 16.33
C SER A 550 6.80 -36.13 17.61
N ARG A 551 6.10 -35.10 18.10
CA ARG A 551 5.27 -35.19 19.32
C ARG A 551 4.16 -36.24 19.19
N ILE A 552 3.42 -36.20 18.09
CA ILE A 552 2.30 -37.11 17.83
C ILE A 552 2.82 -38.54 17.64
N ASN A 553 3.92 -38.74 16.90
CA ASN A 553 4.49 -40.07 16.70
C ASN A 553 5.01 -40.67 18.01
N GLU A 554 5.63 -39.87 18.89
CA GLU A 554 6.07 -40.33 20.22
C GLU A 554 4.86 -40.79 21.06
N ALA A 555 3.74 -40.02 21.01
CA ALA A 555 2.51 -40.36 21.71
C ALA A 555 1.84 -41.63 21.16
N ILE A 556 1.74 -41.76 19.84
CA ILE A 556 1.19 -42.98 19.22
C ILE A 556 2.10 -44.18 19.54
N GLY A 557 3.41 -43.99 19.51
CA GLY A 557 4.38 -45.03 19.88
C GLY A 557 4.16 -45.53 21.30
N ARG A 558 3.94 -44.61 22.26
CA ARG A 558 3.63 -44.95 23.64
C ARG A 558 2.31 -45.72 23.76
N LEU A 559 1.28 -45.29 23.04
CA LEU A 559 -0.01 -45.98 22.99
C LEU A 559 0.11 -47.37 22.40
N VAL A 560 0.82 -47.53 21.28
CA VAL A 560 1.07 -48.82 20.62
C VAL A 560 1.74 -49.83 21.57
N GLN A 561 2.76 -49.41 22.31
CA GLN A 561 3.44 -50.26 23.28
C GLN A 561 2.50 -50.74 24.39
N THR A 562 1.56 -49.95 24.81
CA THR A 562 0.58 -50.30 25.85
C THR A 562 -0.51 -51.23 25.32
N VAL A 563 -1.11 -50.87 24.17
CA VAL A 563 -2.21 -51.65 23.56
C VAL A 563 -1.70 -53.00 23.03
N TYR A 564 -0.52 -53.02 22.41
CA TYR A 564 0.09 -54.22 21.84
C TYR A 564 1.26 -54.68 22.71
N HIS A 565 1.00 -54.99 23.99
CA HIS A 565 2.01 -55.32 25.01
C HIS A 565 2.90 -56.49 24.61
N LYS A 566 2.46 -57.38 23.71
CA LYS A 566 3.27 -58.51 23.21
C LYS A 566 4.32 -58.09 22.18
N LEU A 567 4.33 -56.86 21.71
CA LEU A 567 5.40 -56.33 20.84
C LEU A 567 6.78 -56.39 21.52
N SER A 568 6.84 -56.24 22.84
CA SER A 568 8.07 -56.35 23.62
C SER A 568 8.71 -57.77 23.52
N TYR A 569 7.92 -58.78 23.25
CA TYR A 569 8.43 -60.15 23.05
C TYR A 569 9.08 -60.32 21.68
N ILE A 570 8.66 -59.56 20.70
CA ILE A 570 9.23 -59.56 19.35
C ILE A 570 10.53 -58.74 19.34
N ASP A 571 10.67 -57.72 20.20
CA ASP A 571 11.88 -56.90 20.34
C ASP A 571 13.06 -57.60 20.99
N ALA A 572 12.85 -58.79 21.58
CA ALA A 572 13.94 -59.60 22.04
C ALA A 572 14.74 -60.07 20.81
N ALA A 573 15.86 -59.43 20.56
CA ALA A 573 16.78 -59.80 19.49
C ALA A 573 17.45 -61.17 19.82
N MET A 574 16.69 -62.21 19.60
CA MET A 574 17.29 -63.57 19.59
C MET A 574 17.90 -63.83 18.22
N GLY A 575 19.19 -63.68 18.11
CA GLY A 575 19.94 -64.11 16.95
C GLY A 575 20.04 -65.62 16.91
N GLU A 576 20.30 -66.15 15.73
CA GLU A 576 20.49 -67.61 15.54
C GLU A 576 21.52 -68.21 16.52
N ALA A 577 22.50 -67.44 16.96
CA ALA A 577 23.51 -67.84 17.97
C ALA A 577 22.87 -68.00 19.36
N ASP A 578 21.86 -67.18 19.72
CA ASP A 578 21.21 -67.31 21.03
C ASP A 578 20.23 -68.47 21.04
N ILE A 579 19.58 -68.77 19.94
CA ILE A 579 18.77 -69.98 19.75
C ILE A 579 19.66 -71.24 19.86
N ARG A 580 20.80 -71.22 19.20
CA ARG A 580 21.78 -72.36 19.30
C ARG A 580 22.33 -72.53 20.71
N LYS A 581 22.51 -71.47 21.47
CA LYS A 581 22.90 -71.50 22.87
C LYS A 581 21.86 -72.21 23.76
N MET A 582 20.57 -71.87 23.56
CA MET A 582 19.45 -72.50 24.28
C MET A 582 19.40 -74.00 24.04
N PHE A 583 19.64 -74.48 22.82
CA PHE A 583 19.68 -75.88 22.50
C PHE A 583 20.94 -76.58 23.02
N LYS A 584 22.02 -75.85 23.32
CA LYS A 584 23.25 -76.40 23.89
C LYS A 584 23.23 -76.52 25.42
N THR A 585 22.34 -75.78 26.10
CA THR A 585 22.21 -75.82 27.57
C THR A 585 21.12 -76.78 28.07
N SER A 586 20.48 -77.52 27.18
CA SER A 586 19.43 -78.50 27.51
C SER A 586 19.97 -79.95 27.49
N ASN A 587 21.28 -80.18 27.78
CA ASN A 587 21.86 -81.47 28.04
C ASN A 587 22.45 -81.55 29.44
#